data_faf53bbefff4ebcdff0b2fb3f27ac94c
#
_entry.id   faf53bbefff4ebcdff0b2fb3f27ac94c
#
_cell.length_a   1.000
_cell.length_b   1.000
_cell.length_c   1.000
_cell.angle_alpha   90.00
_cell.angle_beta   90.00
_cell.angle_gamma   90.00
#
_symmetry.space_group_name_H-M   'P 1'
#
loop_
_entity.id
_entity.type
_entity.pdbx_description
1 polymer ?
#
loop_
_entity_poly.entity_id
_entity_poly.type
_entity_poly.pdbx_seq_one_letter_code
_entity_poly.pdbx_strand_id
1 'polypeptide(L)'
;MSKQAVAGNTSARDTRYWVKAIIGLALIFGIQFIPAPAPITQPGMAVIGMFVGLIWMIAAVDKVWPTFAVICLFSFYAFDIYPDSTASSPVYETVIQSFGNWIVLFIVTMLLLCEALQQVGLLRRMTLWFITRKVAQKGPWALTTMMLLATLVVGAIMDCTPTAMVMIVIAHEVFNAFGFKEGDEWPQMIIAAIPMTVTIAFGMTPIGHNLVIAVMDIVAAASGESINMVQYMLIGVPVGLILFAILILYFKYFVKPDTSKFNDVDFSGLRALKPGKMSAQEKIVAVVACAVLLFWLAPGVLGIVAPDSSILAFVNEMTMLYPVMAAIALLAFIHIDGKPILKRLTRLAGRQRLCLQASL
;
A
#
# COMPACT_ATOMS: atom_id res chain seq x y z
N MET A 1 3.16 -13.97 -35.15
CA MET A 1 4.02 -13.64 -34.01
C MET A 1 4.67 -12.28 -34.28
N SER A 2 4.02 -11.21 -33.86
CA SER A 2 4.42 -9.85 -34.13
C SER A 2 5.25 -9.34 -32.95
N LYS A 3 6.49 -8.94 -33.26
CA LYS A 3 7.37 -8.16 -32.40
C LYS A 3 6.81 -6.71 -32.31
N GLN A 4 5.79 -6.47 -31.53
CA GLN A 4 5.44 -5.13 -31.10
C GLN A 4 6.13 -4.88 -29.75
N ALA A 5 7.37 -4.39 -29.83
CA ALA A 5 7.69 -3.02 -29.55
C ALA A 5 7.46 -2.60 -28.11
N VAL A 6 8.47 -2.89 -27.27
CA VAL A 6 8.85 -2.00 -26.19
C VAL A 6 9.47 -0.76 -26.86
N ALA A 7 8.65 0.02 -27.52
CA ALA A 7 8.97 1.40 -27.87
C ALA A 7 8.70 2.24 -26.63
N GLY A 8 9.73 2.45 -25.82
CA GLY A 8 9.72 3.53 -24.86
C GLY A 8 9.34 4.80 -25.59
N ASN A 9 8.23 5.38 -25.21
CA ASN A 9 7.70 6.61 -25.78
C ASN A 9 8.64 7.77 -25.40
N THR A 10 9.73 7.94 -26.14
CA THR A 10 10.53 9.15 -26.18
C THR A 10 9.83 10.16 -27.09
N SER A 11 8.55 10.42 -26.83
CA SER A 11 7.90 11.59 -27.41
C SER A 11 8.69 12.81 -26.93
N ALA A 12 9.13 13.64 -27.87
CA ALA A 12 9.74 14.95 -27.58
C ALA A 12 8.87 15.61 -26.50
N ARG A 13 9.48 15.97 -25.35
CA ARG A 13 8.77 16.56 -24.21
C ARG A 13 8.02 17.80 -24.71
N ASP A 14 6.68 17.71 -24.76
CA ASP A 14 5.80 18.75 -25.28
C ASP A 14 5.95 20.05 -24.47
N THR A 15 5.65 21.19 -25.07
CA THR A 15 5.63 22.51 -24.42
C THR A 15 4.84 22.47 -23.10
N ARG A 16 3.77 21.71 -23.04
CA ARG A 16 2.97 21.50 -21.82
C ARG A 16 3.75 20.83 -20.69
N TYR A 17 4.64 19.91 -21.00
CA TYR A 17 5.53 19.27 -20.01
C TYR A 17 6.45 20.31 -19.37
N TRP A 18 7.09 21.14 -20.21
CA TRP A 18 8.03 22.17 -19.72
C TRP A 18 7.35 23.26 -18.91
N VAL A 19 6.13 23.69 -19.31
CA VAL A 19 5.34 24.65 -18.53
C VAL A 19 5.03 24.11 -17.13
N LYS A 20 4.60 22.86 -17.02
CA LYS A 20 4.33 22.21 -15.73
C LYS A 20 5.62 22.05 -14.91
N ALA A 21 6.73 21.72 -15.54
CA ALA A 21 8.03 21.61 -14.87
C ALA A 21 8.51 22.96 -14.34
N ILE A 22 8.36 24.04 -15.12
CA ILE A 22 8.70 25.40 -14.70
C ILE A 22 7.85 25.84 -13.51
N ILE A 23 6.54 25.56 -13.52
CA ILE A 23 5.66 25.84 -12.38
C ILE A 23 6.16 25.11 -11.12
N GLY A 24 6.50 23.83 -11.24
CA GLY A 24 7.04 23.06 -10.11
C GLY A 24 8.36 23.61 -9.58
N LEU A 25 9.27 24.00 -10.48
CA LEU A 25 10.54 24.64 -10.09
C LEU A 25 10.30 26.02 -9.46
N ALA A 26 9.35 26.80 -9.97
CA ALA A 26 8.96 28.07 -9.37
C ALA A 26 8.39 27.90 -7.95
N LEU A 27 7.64 26.84 -7.68
CA LEU A 27 7.17 26.49 -6.33
C LEU A 27 8.35 26.09 -5.43
N ILE A 28 9.26 25.24 -5.92
CA ILE A 28 10.43 24.78 -5.15
C ILE A 28 11.30 25.96 -4.73
N PHE A 29 11.62 26.85 -5.67
CA PHE A 29 12.55 27.95 -5.43
C PHE A 29 11.86 29.26 -5.02
N GLY A 30 10.59 29.47 -5.33
CA GLY A 30 9.88 30.73 -5.07
C GLY A 30 9.38 30.87 -3.63
N ILE A 31 8.89 29.79 -3.05
CA ILE A 31 8.29 29.83 -1.69
C ILE A 31 9.30 30.24 -0.62
N GLN A 32 10.58 29.91 -0.79
CA GLN A 32 11.64 30.29 0.14
C GLN A 32 11.86 31.82 0.28
N PHE A 33 11.43 32.62 -0.71
CA PHE A 33 11.54 34.08 -0.66
C PHE A 33 10.35 34.75 0.04
N ILE A 34 9.32 33.99 0.40
CA ILE A 34 8.18 34.47 1.18
C ILE A 34 8.65 34.61 2.64
N PRO A 35 8.42 35.77 3.29
CA PRO A 35 8.74 35.93 4.71
C PRO A 35 8.08 34.84 5.57
N ALA A 36 8.86 34.17 6.40
CA ALA A 36 8.37 33.07 7.23
C ALA A 36 7.41 33.59 8.32
N PRO A 37 6.13 33.15 8.35
CA PRO A 37 5.24 33.45 9.45
C PRO A 37 5.63 32.65 10.69
N ALA A 38 5.62 33.27 11.88
CA ALA A 38 5.86 32.57 13.12
C ALA A 38 4.85 31.39 13.31
N PRO A 39 5.26 30.20 13.75
CA PRO A 39 6.58 29.81 14.27
C PRO A 39 7.57 29.24 13.24
N ILE A 40 7.32 29.38 11.95
CA ILE A 40 8.13 28.82 10.87
C ILE A 40 9.43 29.61 10.71
N THR A 41 10.55 28.93 10.49
CA THR A 41 11.84 29.56 10.17
C THR A 41 12.01 29.76 8.66
N GLN A 42 12.93 30.64 8.23
CA GLN A 42 13.18 30.85 6.81
C GLN A 42 13.69 29.58 6.10
N PRO A 43 14.62 28.76 6.65
CA PRO A 43 14.92 27.43 6.14
C PRO A 43 13.69 26.52 6.07
N GLY A 44 12.77 26.62 7.02
CA GLY A 44 11.50 25.88 7.00
C GLY A 44 10.63 26.24 5.79
N MET A 45 10.63 27.51 5.35
CA MET A 45 9.92 27.92 4.12
C MET A 45 10.54 27.28 2.87
N ALA A 46 11.86 27.11 2.81
CA ALA A 46 12.52 26.41 1.72
C ALA A 46 12.10 24.93 1.67
N VAL A 47 12.01 24.26 2.84
CA VAL A 47 11.50 22.86 2.92
C VAL A 47 10.04 22.76 2.47
N ILE A 48 9.19 23.69 2.87
CA ILE A 48 7.79 23.74 2.42
C ILE A 48 7.73 23.91 0.90
N GLY A 49 8.55 24.81 0.33
CA GLY A 49 8.65 25.01 -1.11
C GLY A 49 9.05 23.74 -1.86
N MET A 50 10.08 23.05 -1.36
CA MET A 50 10.52 21.76 -1.91
C MET A 50 9.41 20.70 -1.85
N PHE A 51 8.69 20.62 -0.73
CA PHE A 51 7.61 19.66 -0.54
C PHE A 51 6.42 19.92 -1.47
N VAL A 52 5.92 21.14 -1.50
CA VAL A 52 4.78 21.54 -2.37
C VAL A 52 5.14 21.39 -3.84
N GLY A 53 6.33 21.86 -4.23
CA GLY A 53 6.82 21.75 -5.58
C GLY A 53 7.04 20.29 -6.00
N LEU A 54 7.55 19.43 -5.11
CA LEU A 54 7.70 18.00 -5.37
C LEU A 54 6.36 17.31 -5.61
N ILE A 55 5.35 17.61 -4.78
CA ILE A 55 3.99 17.06 -4.97
C ILE A 55 3.46 17.45 -6.36
N TRP A 56 3.59 18.74 -6.74
CA TRP A 56 3.20 19.19 -8.07
C TRP A 56 3.95 18.47 -9.18
N MET A 57 5.28 18.33 -9.05
CA MET A 57 6.11 17.68 -10.04
C MET A 57 5.77 16.20 -10.22
N ILE A 58 5.54 15.47 -9.13
CA ILE A 58 5.13 14.04 -9.17
C ILE A 58 3.76 13.88 -9.82
N ALA A 59 2.84 14.79 -9.55
CA ALA A 59 1.47 14.73 -10.07
C ALA A 59 1.37 15.12 -11.56
N ALA A 60 2.17 16.11 -12.01
CA ALA A 60 1.97 16.78 -13.29
C ALA A 60 3.08 16.56 -14.32
N VAL A 61 4.28 16.12 -13.90
CA VAL A 61 5.48 16.05 -14.74
C VAL A 61 6.06 14.65 -14.80
N ASP A 62 6.72 14.21 -13.72
CA ASP A 62 7.42 12.91 -13.63
C ASP A 62 7.60 12.52 -12.16
N LYS A 63 7.74 11.22 -11.91
CA LYS A 63 7.89 10.70 -10.53
C LYS A 63 9.35 10.55 -10.10
N VAL A 64 10.27 10.35 -11.06
CA VAL A 64 11.64 9.90 -10.75
C VAL A 64 12.59 11.08 -10.61
N TRP A 65 12.83 11.85 -11.71
CA TRP A 65 13.84 12.89 -11.68
C TRP A 65 13.55 14.04 -10.70
N PRO A 66 12.27 14.48 -10.48
CA PRO A 66 12.01 15.54 -9.50
C PRO A 66 12.31 15.08 -8.07
N THR A 67 12.04 13.82 -7.74
CA THR A 67 12.35 13.26 -6.41
C THR A 67 13.86 13.34 -6.15
N PHE A 68 14.70 12.87 -7.09
CA PHE A 68 16.14 12.96 -6.91
C PHE A 68 16.67 14.40 -6.90
N ALA A 69 16.08 15.29 -7.72
CA ALA A 69 16.45 16.71 -7.72
C ALA A 69 16.14 17.36 -6.37
N VAL A 70 14.97 17.08 -5.77
CA VAL A 70 14.62 17.63 -4.46
C VAL A 70 15.48 17.03 -3.34
N ILE A 71 15.85 15.74 -3.39
CA ILE A 71 16.80 15.15 -2.44
C ILE A 71 18.16 15.88 -2.52
N CYS A 72 18.67 16.14 -3.73
CA CYS A 72 19.89 16.93 -3.91
C CYS A 72 19.75 18.34 -3.32
N LEU A 73 18.67 19.04 -3.64
CA LEU A 73 18.41 20.39 -3.11
C LEU A 73 18.30 20.40 -1.59
N PHE A 74 17.61 19.43 -1.02
CA PHE A 74 17.50 19.29 0.43
C PHE A 74 18.86 19.09 1.09
N SER A 75 19.77 18.39 0.43
CA SER A 75 21.16 18.23 0.90
C SER A 75 21.93 19.57 0.96
N PHE A 76 21.67 20.50 0.02
CA PHE A 76 22.27 21.85 0.09
C PHE A 76 21.73 22.67 1.26
N TYR A 77 20.44 22.58 1.56
CA TYR A 77 19.81 23.27 2.69
C TYR A 77 20.07 22.60 4.03
N ALA A 78 20.69 21.42 4.06
CA ALA A 78 20.98 20.69 5.28
C ALA A 78 21.82 21.51 6.28
N PHE A 79 22.75 22.33 5.79
CA PHE A 79 23.59 23.20 6.63
C PHE A 79 22.79 24.32 7.32
N ASP A 80 21.73 24.82 6.69
CA ASP A 80 20.87 25.86 7.26
C ASP A 80 19.80 25.27 8.18
N ILE A 81 19.39 24.01 7.95
CA ILE A 81 18.38 23.29 8.75
C ILE A 81 18.99 22.77 10.04
N TYR A 82 20.24 22.31 10.00
CA TYR A 82 20.94 21.71 11.14
C TYR A 82 22.27 22.44 11.42
N PRO A 83 22.22 23.74 11.80
CA PRO A 83 23.44 24.51 12.05
C PRO A 83 24.26 23.97 13.23
N ASP A 84 23.60 23.36 14.22
CA ASP A 84 24.22 22.78 15.42
C ASP A 84 24.44 21.26 15.32
N SER A 85 24.41 20.69 14.09
CA SER A 85 24.60 19.26 13.91
C SER A 85 25.96 18.80 14.45
N THR A 86 25.93 17.78 15.30
CA THR A 86 27.12 17.09 15.80
C THR A 86 27.68 16.07 14.82
N ALA A 87 26.95 15.80 13.74
CA ALA A 87 27.41 14.91 12.69
C ALA A 87 28.57 15.50 11.91
N SER A 88 29.38 14.65 11.33
CA SER A 88 30.50 15.06 10.44
C SER A 88 30.03 15.81 9.19
N SER A 89 28.75 15.69 8.86
CA SER A 89 28.10 16.36 7.75
C SER A 89 26.59 16.46 7.99
N PRO A 90 25.98 17.66 7.90
CA PRO A 90 24.51 17.83 7.93
C PRO A 90 23.77 17.01 6.86
N VAL A 91 24.42 16.70 5.74
CA VAL A 91 23.89 15.82 4.69
C VAL A 91 23.64 14.40 5.23
N TYR A 92 24.52 13.91 6.13
CA TYR A 92 24.32 12.62 6.79
C TYR A 92 23.03 12.62 7.61
N GLU A 93 22.81 13.65 8.42
CA GLU A 93 21.61 13.78 9.25
C GLU A 93 20.33 13.82 8.39
N THR A 94 20.31 14.65 7.35
CA THR A 94 19.10 14.89 6.57
C THR A 94 18.79 13.79 5.55
N VAL A 95 19.77 13.31 4.84
CA VAL A 95 19.56 12.40 3.70
C VAL A 95 19.89 10.96 4.07
N ILE A 96 21.11 10.70 4.53
CA ILE A 96 21.55 9.31 4.77
C ILE A 96 20.81 8.68 5.94
N GLN A 97 20.65 9.42 7.04
CA GLN A 97 19.93 8.93 8.22
C GLN A 97 18.43 8.72 7.89
N SER A 98 17.84 9.57 7.03
CA SER A 98 16.46 9.38 6.59
C SER A 98 16.30 8.09 5.78
N PHE A 99 17.22 7.74 4.88
CA PHE A 99 17.20 6.46 4.15
C PHE A 99 17.47 5.26 5.06
N GLY A 100 18.26 5.42 6.11
CA GLY A 100 18.51 4.40 7.13
C GLY A 100 17.45 4.29 8.21
N ASN A 101 16.39 5.11 8.14
CA ASN A 101 15.29 5.05 9.09
C ASN A 101 14.57 3.70 9.02
N TRP A 102 14.23 3.14 10.19
CA TRP A 102 13.57 1.86 10.32
C TRP A 102 12.25 1.78 9.52
N ILE A 103 11.54 2.91 9.36
CA ILE A 103 10.29 2.99 8.58
C ILE A 103 10.53 2.67 7.10
N VAL A 104 11.64 3.14 6.51
CA VAL A 104 11.99 2.84 5.12
C VAL A 104 12.24 1.34 4.94
N LEU A 105 12.98 0.72 5.85
CA LEU A 105 13.22 -0.73 5.85
C LEU A 105 11.91 -1.50 6.05
N PHE A 106 11.04 -1.02 6.92
CA PHE A 106 9.71 -1.60 7.16
C PHE A 106 8.87 -1.56 5.87
N ILE A 107 8.80 -0.41 5.18
CA ILE A 107 8.06 -0.28 3.91
C ILE A 107 8.60 -1.27 2.87
N VAL A 108 9.91 -1.36 2.70
CA VAL A 108 10.53 -2.27 1.72
C VAL A 108 10.20 -3.73 2.04
N THR A 109 10.36 -4.14 3.29
CA THR A 109 10.05 -5.53 3.71
C THR A 109 8.57 -5.85 3.62
N MET A 110 7.71 -4.87 3.94
CA MET A 110 6.26 -5.02 3.81
C MET A 110 5.82 -5.18 2.35
N LEU A 111 6.40 -4.41 1.42
CA LEU A 111 6.15 -4.58 -0.01
C LEU A 111 6.55 -5.98 -0.50
N LEU A 112 7.65 -6.53 0.00
CA LEU A 112 8.07 -7.91 -0.33
C LEU A 112 7.10 -8.95 0.23
N LEU A 113 6.57 -8.76 1.43
CA LEU A 113 5.55 -9.65 2.00
C LEU A 113 4.25 -9.57 1.19
N CYS A 114 3.82 -8.37 0.82
CA CYS A 114 2.66 -8.16 -0.05
C CYS A 114 2.85 -8.85 -1.41
N GLU A 115 4.04 -8.77 -1.99
CA GLU A 115 4.35 -9.46 -3.24
C GLU A 115 4.28 -10.99 -3.07
N ALA A 116 4.78 -11.54 -1.97
CA ALA A 116 4.66 -12.98 -1.68
C ALA A 116 3.20 -13.43 -1.63
N LEU A 117 2.33 -12.69 -0.93
CA LEU A 117 0.89 -12.96 -0.83
C LEU A 117 0.19 -12.95 -2.21
N GLN A 118 0.59 -12.00 -3.08
CA GLN A 118 0.07 -11.92 -4.45
C GLN A 118 0.56 -13.05 -5.33
N GLN A 119 1.87 -13.37 -5.29
CA GLN A 119 2.48 -14.41 -6.14
C GLN A 119 1.89 -15.79 -5.91
N VAL A 120 1.55 -16.13 -4.67
CA VAL A 120 0.89 -17.41 -4.36
C VAL A 120 -0.62 -17.39 -4.61
N GLY A 121 -1.21 -16.23 -4.93
CA GLY A 121 -2.63 -16.09 -5.22
C GLY A 121 -3.53 -16.09 -3.97
N LEU A 122 -2.98 -15.87 -2.77
CA LEU A 122 -3.74 -15.90 -1.53
C LEU A 122 -4.83 -14.83 -1.50
N LEU A 123 -4.56 -13.64 -2.02
CA LEU A 123 -5.53 -12.55 -2.09
C LEU A 123 -6.72 -12.90 -2.99
N ARG A 124 -6.43 -13.45 -4.17
CA ARG A 124 -7.47 -13.93 -5.08
C ARG A 124 -8.32 -15.01 -4.40
N ARG A 125 -7.71 -15.92 -3.67
CA ARG A 125 -8.42 -16.95 -2.90
C ARG A 125 -9.33 -16.35 -1.83
N MET A 126 -8.84 -15.40 -1.04
CA MET A 126 -9.63 -14.71 -0.02
C MET A 126 -10.86 -14.05 -0.65
N THR A 127 -10.67 -13.29 -1.70
CA THR A 127 -11.76 -12.62 -2.44
C THR A 127 -12.78 -13.61 -2.97
N LEU A 128 -12.33 -14.65 -3.66
CA LEU A 128 -13.23 -15.68 -4.21
C LEU A 128 -13.99 -16.42 -3.11
N TRP A 129 -13.40 -16.58 -1.93
CA TRP A 129 -14.08 -17.15 -0.78
C TRP A 129 -15.30 -16.33 -0.36
N PHE A 130 -15.19 -14.98 -0.35
CA PHE A 130 -16.32 -14.09 -0.04
C PHE A 130 -17.41 -14.16 -1.10
N ILE A 131 -17.08 -14.01 -2.38
CA ILE A 131 -18.05 -13.91 -3.47
C ILE A 131 -18.74 -15.24 -3.79
N THR A 132 -18.14 -16.38 -3.42
CA THR A 132 -18.73 -17.72 -3.63
C THR A 132 -19.62 -18.19 -2.46
N ARG A 133 -19.79 -17.37 -1.43
CA ARG A 133 -20.68 -17.70 -0.31
C ARG A 133 -22.15 -17.64 -0.72
N LYS A 134 -22.98 -18.48 -0.06
CA LYS A 134 -24.44 -18.50 -0.29
C LYS A 134 -25.10 -17.12 -0.13
N VAL A 135 -24.52 -16.26 0.74
CA VAL A 135 -25.00 -14.89 0.95
C VAL A 135 -24.87 -14.06 -0.31
N ALA A 136 -23.76 -14.16 -1.03
CA ALA A 136 -23.53 -13.42 -2.28
C ALA A 136 -24.51 -13.80 -3.39
N GLN A 137 -25.11 -15.00 -3.32
CA GLN A 137 -26.03 -15.53 -4.32
C GLN A 137 -27.49 -15.08 -4.10
N LYS A 138 -27.78 -14.28 -3.05
CA LYS A 138 -29.14 -13.83 -2.73
C LYS A 138 -29.63 -12.67 -3.62
N GLY A 139 -28.77 -12.11 -4.46
CA GLY A 139 -29.14 -11.05 -5.38
C GLY A 139 -28.00 -10.04 -5.62
N PRO A 140 -28.24 -9.04 -6.49
CA PRO A 140 -27.19 -8.12 -6.93
C PRO A 140 -26.53 -7.35 -5.80
N TRP A 141 -27.31 -6.83 -4.86
CA TRP A 141 -26.78 -6.05 -3.73
C TRP A 141 -26.06 -6.92 -2.70
N ALA A 142 -26.46 -8.17 -2.53
CA ALA A 142 -25.74 -9.13 -1.70
C ALA A 142 -24.37 -9.46 -2.31
N LEU A 143 -24.29 -9.66 -3.63
CA LEU A 143 -23.05 -9.86 -4.36
C LEU A 143 -22.16 -8.62 -4.28
N THR A 144 -22.70 -7.42 -4.56
CA THR A 144 -22.00 -6.15 -4.42
C THR A 144 -21.38 -5.99 -3.03
N THR A 145 -22.20 -6.18 -2.00
CA THR A 145 -21.72 -6.07 -0.61
C THR A 145 -20.62 -7.08 -0.30
N MET A 146 -20.73 -8.32 -0.74
CA MET A 146 -19.71 -9.34 -0.50
C MET A 146 -18.42 -9.10 -1.30
N MET A 147 -18.50 -8.56 -2.51
CA MET A 147 -17.33 -8.15 -3.30
C MET A 147 -16.61 -6.98 -2.62
N LEU A 148 -17.33 -5.95 -2.23
CA LEU A 148 -16.75 -4.79 -1.56
C LEU A 148 -16.29 -5.11 -0.14
N LEU A 149 -16.95 -6.03 0.58
CA LEU A 149 -16.48 -6.54 1.87
C LEU A 149 -15.16 -7.33 1.72
N ALA A 150 -15.03 -8.13 0.67
CA ALA A 150 -13.76 -8.78 0.35
C ALA A 150 -12.66 -7.75 0.08
N THR A 151 -12.99 -6.68 -0.66
CA THR A 151 -12.09 -5.55 -0.91
C THR A 151 -11.68 -4.86 0.38
N LEU A 152 -12.62 -4.63 1.29
CA LEU A 152 -12.38 -4.01 2.58
C LEU A 152 -11.43 -4.86 3.44
N VAL A 153 -11.68 -6.15 3.56
CA VAL A 153 -10.86 -7.07 4.37
C VAL A 153 -9.45 -7.22 3.79
N VAL A 154 -9.33 -7.37 2.47
CA VAL A 154 -8.01 -7.47 1.82
C VAL A 154 -7.25 -6.16 1.91
N GLY A 155 -7.92 -5.01 1.69
CA GLY A 155 -7.32 -3.68 1.77
C GLY A 155 -6.90 -3.28 3.18
N ALA A 156 -7.55 -3.81 4.22
CA ALA A 156 -7.15 -3.58 5.61
C ALA A 156 -5.80 -4.27 5.98
N ILE A 157 -5.37 -5.26 5.19
CA ILE A 157 -4.15 -6.03 5.45
C ILE A 157 -3.04 -5.65 4.46
N MET A 158 -3.40 -5.14 3.29
CA MET A 158 -2.48 -4.89 2.18
C MET A 158 -2.49 -3.44 1.74
N ASP A 159 -1.38 -3.05 1.07
CA ASP A 159 -1.29 -1.75 0.40
C ASP A 159 -2.42 -1.53 -0.62
N CYS A 160 -2.81 -0.28 -0.81
CA CYS A 160 -3.97 0.10 -1.61
C CYS A 160 -3.84 -0.27 -3.10
N THR A 161 -2.66 -0.03 -3.70
CA THR A 161 -2.46 -0.23 -5.15
C THR A 161 -2.59 -1.69 -5.57
N PRO A 162 -1.86 -2.65 -4.95
CA PRO A 162 -2.00 -4.07 -5.29
C PRO A 162 -3.40 -4.60 -4.99
N THR A 163 -4.03 -4.15 -3.90
CA THR A 163 -5.41 -4.54 -3.58
C THR A 163 -6.38 -4.11 -4.67
N ALA A 164 -6.36 -2.84 -5.07
CA ALA A 164 -7.22 -2.34 -6.14
C ALA A 164 -7.03 -3.11 -7.45
N MET A 165 -5.77 -3.37 -7.85
CA MET A 165 -5.48 -4.11 -9.10
C MET A 165 -6.05 -5.53 -9.07
N VAL A 166 -5.84 -6.28 -7.98
CA VAL A 166 -6.35 -7.64 -7.85
C VAL A 166 -7.88 -7.65 -7.85
N MET A 167 -8.50 -6.72 -7.12
CA MET A 167 -9.95 -6.64 -7.02
C MET A 167 -10.61 -6.27 -8.35
N ILE A 168 -10.02 -5.36 -9.13
CA ILE A 168 -10.49 -5.01 -10.47
C ILE A 168 -10.44 -6.23 -11.40
N VAL A 169 -9.33 -7.00 -11.38
CA VAL A 169 -9.21 -8.22 -12.20
C VAL A 169 -10.31 -9.23 -11.83
N ILE A 170 -10.55 -9.46 -10.54
CA ILE A 170 -11.59 -10.39 -10.08
C ILE A 170 -12.99 -9.85 -10.44
N ALA A 171 -13.22 -8.55 -10.36
CA ALA A 171 -14.47 -7.93 -10.78
C ALA A 171 -14.75 -8.21 -12.26
N HIS A 172 -13.76 -8.08 -13.13
CA HIS A 172 -13.91 -8.45 -14.55
C HIS A 172 -14.18 -9.95 -14.75
N GLU A 173 -13.57 -10.85 -13.96
CA GLU A 173 -13.93 -12.27 -14.00
C GLU A 173 -15.41 -12.50 -13.67
N VAL A 174 -15.94 -11.78 -12.67
CA VAL A 174 -17.37 -11.84 -12.29
C VAL A 174 -18.25 -11.24 -13.39
N PHE A 175 -17.87 -10.10 -13.99
CA PHE A 175 -18.62 -9.49 -15.08
C PHE A 175 -18.74 -10.44 -16.28
N ASN A 176 -17.62 -11.05 -16.66
CA ASN A 176 -17.57 -12.03 -17.75
C ASN A 176 -18.42 -13.26 -17.44
N ALA A 177 -18.37 -13.78 -16.21
CA ALA A 177 -19.14 -14.94 -15.80
C ALA A 177 -20.66 -14.69 -15.87
N PHE A 178 -21.10 -13.45 -15.72
CA PHE A 178 -22.50 -13.04 -15.81
C PHE A 178 -22.89 -12.41 -17.15
N GLY A 179 -21.97 -12.34 -18.13
CA GLY A 179 -22.24 -11.80 -19.45
C GLY A 179 -22.46 -10.29 -19.49
N PHE A 180 -21.95 -9.56 -18.50
CA PHE A 180 -21.95 -8.10 -18.53
C PHE A 180 -21.02 -7.57 -19.63
N LYS A 181 -21.41 -6.42 -20.21
CA LYS A 181 -20.66 -5.76 -21.29
C LYS A 181 -20.08 -4.42 -20.81
N GLU A 182 -19.13 -3.91 -21.57
CA GLU A 182 -18.67 -2.54 -21.41
C GLU A 182 -19.85 -1.57 -21.59
N GLY A 183 -20.02 -0.63 -20.64
CA GLY A 183 -21.11 0.32 -20.64
C GLY A 183 -22.27 -0.03 -19.70
N ASP A 184 -22.35 -1.25 -19.18
CA ASP A 184 -23.37 -1.61 -18.19
C ASP A 184 -23.11 -0.86 -16.86
N GLU A 185 -24.19 -0.32 -16.26
CA GLU A 185 -24.08 0.57 -15.09
C GLU A 185 -23.53 -0.14 -13.84
N TRP A 186 -23.94 -1.39 -13.57
CA TRP A 186 -23.49 -2.11 -12.41
C TRP A 186 -21.98 -2.40 -12.43
N PRO A 187 -21.34 -2.90 -13.52
CA PRO A 187 -19.91 -3.00 -13.65
C PRO A 187 -19.17 -1.68 -13.46
N GLN A 188 -19.66 -0.59 -14.05
CA GLN A 188 -19.06 0.74 -13.90
C GLN A 188 -19.09 1.19 -12.43
N MET A 189 -20.22 1.00 -11.75
CA MET A 189 -20.34 1.27 -10.31
C MET A 189 -19.32 0.45 -9.49
N ILE A 190 -19.18 -0.85 -9.75
CA ILE A 190 -18.23 -1.72 -9.03
C ILE A 190 -16.79 -1.24 -9.24
N ILE A 191 -16.40 -0.90 -10.47
CA ILE A 191 -15.05 -0.38 -10.76
C ILE A 191 -14.79 0.93 -10.01
N ALA A 192 -15.77 1.81 -9.90
CA ALA A 192 -15.67 3.04 -9.10
C ALA A 192 -15.66 2.77 -7.58
N ALA A 193 -16.44 1.79 -7.12
CA ALA A 193 -16.59 1.46 -5.71
C ALA A 193 -15.34 0.76 -5.12
N ILE A 194 -14.60 -0.02 -5.94
CA ILE A 194 -13.38 -0.72 -5.49
C ILE A 194 -12.34 0.26 -4.92
N PRO A 195 -11.84 1.28 -5.64
CA PRO A 195 -10.84 2.19 -5.09
C PRO A 195 -11.37 2.99 -3.89
N MET A 196 -12.65 3.36 -3.86
CA MET A 196 -13.26 4.01 -2.69
C MET A 196 -13.24 3.09 -1.46
N THR A 197 -13.59 1.82 -1.64
CA THR A 197 -13.56 0.82 -0.55
C THR A 197 -12.12 0.54 -0.09
N VAL A 198 -11.16 0.48 -1.01
CA VAL A 198 -9.74 0.31 -0.68
C VAL A 198 -9.24 1.49 0.14
N THR A 199 -9.63 2.73 -0.19
CA THR A 199 -9.26 3.93 0.58
C THR A 199 -9.83 3.89 1.99
N ILE A 200 -11.08 3.45 2.16
CA ILE A 200 -11.69 3.24 3.48
C ILE A 200 -10.91 2.18 4.26
N ALA A 201 -10.66 1.02 3.65
CA ALA A 201 -9.92 -0.08 4.26
C ALA A 201 -8.51 0.33 4.72
N PHE A 202 -7.84 1.13 3.90
CA PHE A 202 -6.50 1.66 4.13
C PHE A 202 -6.42 2.56 5.37
N GLY A 203 -7.50 3.29 5.68
CA GLY A 203 -7.61 4.08 6.90
C GLY A 203 -8.00 3.29 8.15
N MET A 204 -8.47 2.05 8.02
CA MET A 204 -8.95 1.25 9.17
C MET A 204 -7.82 0.68 10.01
N THR A 205 -6.70 0.34 9.39
CA THR A 205 -5.58 -0.33 10.05
C THR A 205 -4.24 0.27 9.66
N PRO A 206 -3.26 0.35 10.56
CA PRO A 206 -1.91 0.76 10.20
C PRO A 206 -1.17 -0.31 9.37
N ILE A 207 -1.70 -1.54 9.31
CA ILE A 207 -1.07 -2.69 8.65
C ILE A 207 -0.92 -2.45 7.15
N GLY A 208 -1.99 -2.02 6.49
CA GLY A 208 -1.97 -1.68 5.07
C GLY A 208 -1.43 -0.28 4.77
N HIS A 209 -1.37 0.60 5.77
CA HIS A 209 -1.08 2.03 5.62
C HIS A 209 0.23 2.43 6.29
N ASN A 210 1.35 2.18 5.63
CA ASN A 210 2.69 2.46 6.14
C ASN A 210 2.90 3.91 6.60
N LEU A 211 2.24 4.88 5.96
CA LEU A 211 2.33 6.29 6.35
C LEU A 211 1.67 6.58 7.71
N VAL A 212 0.66 5.81 8.11
CA VAL A 212 0.05 5.95 9.46
C VAL A 212 1.09 5.60 10.53
N ILE A 213 1.89 4.56 10.29
CA ILE A 213 2.97 4.18 11.23
C ILE A 213 3.98 5.31 11.36
N ALA A 214 4.37 5.94 10.24
CA ALA A 214 5.25 7.10 10.27
C ALA A 214 4.66 8.29 11.06
N VAL A 215 3.37 8.56 10.89
CA VAL A 215 2.67 9.62 11.64
C VAL A 215 2.58 9.27 13.12
N MET A 216 2.29 8.01 13.49
CA MET A 216 2.27 7.57 14.88
C MET A 216 3.64 7.76 15.55
N ASP A 217 4.73 7.49 14.84
CA ASP A 217 6.10 7.70 15.32
C ASP A 217 6.42 9.18 15.53
N ILE A 218 6.03 10.05 14.58
CA ILE A 218 6.18 11.51 14.68
C ILE A 218 5.37 12.06 15.87
N VAL A 219 4.15 11.58 16.06
CA VAL A 219 3.30 11.99 17.18
C VAL A 219 3.92 11.55 18.51
N ALA A 220 4.43 10.32 18.58
CA ALA A 220 5.12 9.83 19.78
C ALA A 220 6.36 10.67 20.11
N ALA A 221 7.16 11.02 19.11
CA ALA A 221 8.33 11.88 19.29
C ALA A 221 7.98 13.29 19.76
N ALA A 222 6.84 13.84 19.27
CA ALA A 222 6.41 15.20 19.60
C ALA A 222 5.66 15.30 20.94
N SER A 223 4.85 14.31 21.30
CA SER A 223 3.99 14.35 22.50
C SER A 223 4.55 13.57 23.69
N GLY A 224 5.53 12.68 23.45
CA GLY A 224 6.02 11.72 24.46
C GLY A 224 5.06 10.54 24.70
N GLU A 225 3.92 10.49 24.02
CA GLU A 225 2.91 9.42 24.14
C GLU A 225 2.89 8.55 22.89
N SER A 226 3.04 7.24 23.04
CA SER A 226 2.97 6.28 21.93
C SER A 226 1.57 5.71 21.75
N ILE A 227 1.07 5.73 20.51
CA ILE A 227 -0.17 5.06 20.14
C ILE A 227 0.19 3.68 19.58
N ASN A 228 -0.31 2.61 20.18
CA ASN A 228 -0.10 1.28 19.64
C ASN A 228 -1.14 0.94 18.53
N MET A 229 -0.82 -0.10 17.75
CA MET A 229 -1.62 -0.52 16.61
C MET A 229 -3.07 -0.87 16.99
N VAL A 230 -3.29 -1.51 18.14
CA VAL A 230 -4.63 -1.90 18.61
C VAL A 230 -5.44 -0.67 19.00
N GLN A 231 -4.83 0.32 19.69
CA GLN A 231 -5.49 1.59 20.02
C GLN A 231 -5.96 2.33 18.77
N TYR A 232 -5.11 2.39 17.73
CA TYR A 232 -5.51 2.96 16.44
C TYR A 232 -6.71 2.20 15.84
N MET A 233 -6.65 0.87 15.82
CA MET A 233 -7.70 0.02 15.22
C MET A 233 -9.01 0.09 15.99
N LEU A 234 -9.01 0.33 17.30
CA LEU A 234 -10.21 0.51 18.10
C LEU A 234 -11.07 1.69 17.63
N ILE A 235 -10.46 2.68 17.01
CA ILE A 235 -11.16 3.83 16.42
C ILE A 235 -11.30 3.64 14.90
N GLY A 236 -10.23 3.27 14.22
CA GLY A 236 -10.18 3.16 12.77
C GLY A 236 -11.16 2.12 12.21
N VAL A 237 -11.26 0.95 12.83
CA VAL A 237 -12.14 -0.12 12.36
C VAL A 237 -13.62 0.26 12.45
N PRO A 238 -14.16 0.74 13.60
CA PRO A 238 -15.54 1.20 13.66
C PRO A 238 -15.88 2.31 12.67
N VAL A 239 -15.01 3.31 12.56
CA VAL A 239 -15.18 4.42 11.60
C VAL A 239 -15.21 3.90 10.17
N GLY A 240 -14.27 3.02 9.81
CA GLY A 240 -14.22 2.41 8.49
C GLY A 240 -15.45 1.56 8.17
N LEU A 241 -15.98 0.80 9.13
CA LEU A 241 -17.22 0.04 8.95
C LEU A 241 -18.43 0.94 8.74
N ILE A 242 -18.52 2.07 9.45
CA ILE A 242 -19.57 3.07 9.24
C ILE A 242 -19.46 3.67 7.84
N LEU A 243 -18.26 4.08 7.42
CA LEU A 243 -18.02 4.64 6.08
C LEU A 243 -18.33 3.61 4.98
N PHE A 244 -17.98 2.34 5.20
CA PHE A 244 -18.31 1.25 4.29
C PHE A 244 -19.83 1.06 4.17
N ALA A 245 -20.58 1.08 5.28
CA ALA A 245 -22.03 1.01 5.26
C ALA A 245 -22.63 2.21 4.50
N ILE A 246 -22.15 3.42 4.75
CA ILE A 246 -22.55 4.63 4.03
C ILE A 246 -22.26 4.48 2.53
N LEU A 247 -21.12 3.97 2.14
CA LEU A 247 -20.75 3.75 0.74
C LEU A 247 -21.72 2.80 0.04
N ILE A 248 -22.07 1.67 0.67
CA ILE A 248 -23.05 0.71 0.13
C ILE A 248 -24.43 1.38 -0.01
N LEU A 249 -24.88 2.10 1.03
CA LEU A 249 -26.17 2.80 0.99
C LEU A 249 -26.19 3.89 -0.08
N TYR A 250 -25.09 4.63 -0.25
CA TYR A 250 -24.94 5.64 -1.29
C TYR A 250 -25.14 5.04 -2.69
N PHE A 251 -24.41 3.97 -3.02
CA PHE A 251 -24.57 3.32 -4.31
C PHE A 251 -25.96 2.72 -4.50
N LYS A 252 -26.55 2.16 -3.44
CA LYS A 252 -27.86 1.53 -3.50
C LYS A 252 -29.01 2.52 -3.69
N TYR A 253 -28.98 3.66 -3.01
CA TYR A 253 -30.11 4.57 -2.95
C TYR A 253 -29.94 5.84 -3.79
N PHE A 254 -28.71 6.29 -4.03
CA PHE A 254 -28.43 7.51 -4.81
C PHE A 254 -28.00 7.17 -6.23
N VAL A 255 -27.00 6.32 -6.42
CA VAL A 255 -26.50 5.97 -7.76
C VAL A 255 -27.51 5.06 -8.48
N LYS A 256 -28.09 4.07 -7.81
CA LYS A 256 -29.13 3.16 -8.29
C LYS A 256 -28.83 2.55 -9.66
N PRO A 257 -27.70 1.86 -9.82
CA PRO A 257 -27.33 1.27 -11.11
C PRO A 257 -28.38 0.26 -11.55
N ASP A 258 -28.57 0.14 -12.86
CA ASP A 258 -29.45 -0.89 -13.41
C ASP A 258 -28.91 -2.29 -13.09
N THR A 259 -29.71 -3.04 -12.36
CA THR A 259 -29.45 -4.43 -11.96
C THR A 259 -30.41 -5.42 -12.60
N SER A 260 -31.21 -5.01 -13.59
CA SER A 260 -32.22 -5.85 -14.24
C SER A 260 -31.64 -7.12 -14.85
N LYS A 261 -30.41 -7.05 -15.37
CA LYS A 261 -29.73 -8.21 -15.96
C LYS A 261 -29.51 -9.36 -14.96
N PHE A 262 -29.51 -9.08 -13.65
CA PHE A 262 -29.41 -10.13 -12.64
C PHE A 262 -30.66 -11.02 -12.52
N ASN A 263 -31.80 -10.61 -13.09
CA ASN A 263 -33.02 -11.43 -13.10
C ASN A 263 -32.84 -12.69 -13.95
N ASP A 264 -32.00 -12.60 -14.99
CA ASP A 264 -31.76 -13.68 -15.96
C ASP A 264 -30.43 -14.43 -15.68
N VAL A 265 -29.69 -14.04 -14.63
CA VAL A 265 -28.38 -14.61 -14.35
C VAL A 265 -28.48 -15.78 -13.38
N ASP A 266 -27.88 -16.89 -13.76
CA ASP A 266 -27.68 -18.01 -12.86
C ASP A 266 -26.43 -17.79 -11.96
N PHE A 267 -26.68 -17.51 -10.68
CA PHE A 267 -25.64 -17.38 -9.67
C PHE A 267 -24.84 -18.67 -9.43
N SER A 268 -25.26 -19.81 -10.00
CA SER A 268 -24.51 -21.06 -9.92
C SER A 268 -23.14 -20.94 -10.60
N GLY A 269 -23.01 -20.08 -11.61
CA GLY A 269 -21.74 -19.75 -12.27
C GLY A 269 -20.65 -19.26 -11.31
N LEU A 270 -21.02 -18.59 -10.21
CA LEU A 270 -20.07 -18.20 -9.16
C LEU A 270 -19.42 -19.40 -8.47
N ARG A 271 -20.09 -20.56 -8.45
CA ARG A 271 -19.53 -21.78 -7.86
C ARG A 271 -18.35 -22.31 -8.64
N ALA A 272 -18.30 -22.07 -9.93
CA ALA A 272 -17.18 -22.43 -10.80
C ALA A 272 -15.90 -21.64 -10.43
N LEU A 273 -16.06 -20.43 -9.86
CA LEU A 273 -14.96 -19.61 -9.38
C LEU A 273 -14.44 -20.03 -8.00
N LYS A 274 -15.09 -21.01 -7.34
CA LYS A 274 -14.69 -21.45 -5.99
C LYS A 274 -13.24 -21.95 -6.01
N PRO A 275 -12.38 -21.40 -5.10
CA PRO A 275 -10.98 -21.81 -5.05
C PRO A 275 -10.84 -23.29 -4.66
N GLY A 276 -9.98 -24.02 -5.36
CA GLY A 276 -9.62 -25.40 -5.05
C GLY A 276 -8.89 -25.55 -3.70
N LYS A 277 -8.26 -26.70 -3.46
CA LYS A 277 -7.43 -26.91 -2.25
C LYS A 277 -6.22 -25.96 -2.26
N MET A 278 -5.83 -25.49 -1.07
CA MET A 278 -4.62 -24.66 -0.91
C MET A 278 -3.36 -25.44 -1.26
N SER A 279 -2.50 -24.86 -2.09
CA SER A 279 -1.17 -25.40 -2.36
C SER A 279 -0.27 -25.32 -1.10
N ALA A 280 0.83 -26.06 -1.10
CA ALA A 280 1.82 -25.97 -0.02
C ALA A 280 2.41 -24.56 0.11
N GLN A 281 2.67 -23.90 -1.03
CA GLN A 281 3.16 -22.52 -1.05
C GLN A 281 2.17 -21.54 -0.43
N GLU A 282 0.88 -21.62 -0.81
CA GLU A 282 -0.18 -20.79 -0.23
C GLU A 282 -0.29 -20.96 1.30
N LYS A 283 -0.19 -22.21 1.78
CA LYS A 283 -0.27 -22.50 3.22
C LYS A 283 0.89 -21.89 3.99
N ILE A 284 2.13 -22.04 3.49
CA ILE A 284 3.32 -21.50 4.15
C ILE A 284 3.23 -19.97 4.21
N VAL A 285 2.95 -19.32 3.08
CA VAL A 285 2.83 -17.86 3.05
C VAL A 285 1.68 -17.36 3.94
N ALA A 286 0.55 -18.06 3.97
CA ALA A 286 -0.56 -17.73 4.86
C ALA A 286 -0.17 -17.85 6.34
N VAL A 287 0.50 -18.94 6.74
CA VAL A 287 0.95 -19.14 8.12
C VAL A 287 1.96 -18.07 8.53
N VAL A 288 2.93 -17.78 7.67
CA VAL A 288 3.95 -16.73 7.93
C VAL A 288 3.29 -15.36 8.06
N ALA A 289 2.39 -15.00 7.15
CA ALA A 289 1.67 -13.73 7.22
C ALA A 289 0.79 -13.62 8.48
N CYS A 290 0.07 -14.69 8.84
CA CYS A 290 -0.70 -14.74 10.09
C CYS A 290 0.20 -14.59 11.33
N ALA A 291 1.38 -15.21 11.35
CA ALA A 291 2.33 -15.07 12.44
C ALA A 291 2.82 -13.62 12.59
N VAL A 292 3.14 -12.94 11.49
CA VAL A 292 3.52 -11.51 11.50
C VAL A 292 2.38 -10.65 12.04
N LEU A 293 1.14 -10.86 11.57
CA LEU A 293 -0.03 -10.11 12.04
C LEU A 293 -0.29 -10.33 13.53
N LEU A 294 -0.21 -11.57 14.00
CA LEU A 294 -0.37 -11.89 15.43
C LEU A 294 0.71 -11.22 16.27
N PHE A 295 1.95 -11.21 15.80
CA PHE A 295 3.04 -10.53 16.50
C PHE A 295 2.81 -9.02 16.60
N TRP A 296 2.32 -8.38 15.55
CA TRP A 296 2.02 -6.95 15.57
C TRP A 296 0.84 -6.57 16.47
N LEU A 297 -0.13 -7.46 16.63
CA LEU A 297 -1.26 -7.24 17.53
C LEU A 297 -0.92 -7.58 18.99
N ALA A 298 0.11 -8.40 19.20
CA ALA A 298 0.49 -8.89 20.53
C ALA A 298 0.74 -7.77 21.56
N PRO A 299 1.48 -6.68 21.27
CA PRO A 299 1.71 -5.61 22.24
C PRO A 299 0.41 -4.99 22.76
N GLY A 300 -0.55 -4.72 21.87
CA GLY A 300 -1.81 -4.12 22.24
C GLY A 300 -2.70 -5.05 23.08
N VAL A 301 -2.72 -6.34 22.73
CA VAL A 301 -3.49 -7.35 23.47
C VAL A 301 -2.85 -7.66 24.82
N LEU A 302 -1.55 -7.93 24.84
CA LEU A 302 -0.80 -8.22 26.07
C LEU A 302 -0.78 -7.04 27.03
N GLY A 303 -0.73 -5.80 26.52
CA GLY A 303 -0.81 -4.60 27.37
C GLY A 303 -2.14 -4.48 28.14
N ILE A 304 -3.22 -5.10 27.64
CA ILE A 304 -4.52 -5.14 28.34
C ILE A 304 -4.60 -6.35 29.29
N VAL A 305 -4.13 -7.53 28.85
CA VAL A 305 -4.35 -8.81 29.56
C VAL A 305 -3.23 -9.10 30.56
N ALA A 306 -1.99 -8.73 30.26
CA ALA A 306 -0.81 -9.04 31.07
C ALA A 306 0.26 -7.92 30.97
N PRO A 307 -0.03 -6.72 31.50
CA PRO A 307 0.83 -5.54 31.31
C PRO A 307 2.25 -5.71 31.86
N ASP A 308 2.43 -6.50 32.90
CA ASP A 308 3.74 -6.71 33.56
C ASP A 308 4.47 -7.97 33.06
N SER A 309 4.01 -8.57 31.95
CA SER A 309 4.65 -9.80 31.47
C SER A 309 5.98 -9.53 30.76
N SER A 310 6.96 -10.41 31.01
CA SER A 310 8.25 -10.40 30.29
C SER A 310 8.08 -10.61 28.77
N ILE A 311 6.99 -11.26 28.37
CA ILE A 311 6.63 -11.45 26.96
C ILE A 311 6.28 -10.10 26.32
N LEU A 312 5.51 -9.25 27.01
CA LEU A 312 5.19 -7.91 26.52
C LEU A 312 6.46 -7.07 26.36
N ALA A 313 7.36 -7.09 27.32
CA ALA A 313 8.63 -6.38 27.23
C ALA A 313 9.44 -6.86 26.02
N PHE A 314 9.59 -8.16 25.82
CA PHE A 314 10.26 -8.76 24.66
C PHE A 314 9.63 -8.35 23.33
N VAL A 315 8.30 -8.40 23.22
CA VAL A 315 7.58 -8.05 21.97
C VAL A 315 7.72 -6.56 21.67
N ASN A 316 7.71 -5.70 22.68
CA ASN A 316 7.93 -4.25 22.51
C ASN A 316 9.34 -3.94 22.02
N GLU A 317 10.38 -4.64 22.53
CA GLU A 317 11.76 -4.48 22.07
C GLU A 317 11.94 -4.91 20.60
N MET A 318 11.18 -5.90 20.14
CA MET A 318 11.30 -6.44 18.78
C MET A 318 10.80 -5.49 17.70
N THR A 319 10.15 -4.40 18.01
CA THR A 319 9.53 -3.46 17.06
C THR A 319 8.70 -4.15 15.95
N MET A 320 8.07 -3.37 15.08
CA MET A 320 7.28 -3.93 13.96
C MET A 320 8.16 -4.48 12.82
N LEU A 321 9.42 -4.05 12.74
CA LEU A 321 10.34 -4.38 11.65
C LEU A 321 10.83 -5.83 11.71
N TYR A 322 11.23 -6.32 12.90
CA TYR A 322 11.86 -7.64 13.03
C TYR A 322 10.97 -8.81 12.56
N PRO A 323 9.68 -8.89 12.93
CA PRO A 323 8.82 -10.00 12.49
C PRO A 323 8.70 -10.09 10.98
N VAL A 324 8.57 -8.95 10.29
CA VAL A 324 8.45 -8.95 8.84
C VAL A 324 9.78 -9.25 8.14
N MET A 325 10.91 -8.78 8.69
CA MET A 325 12.24 -9.16 8.18
C MET A 325 12.48 -10.67 8.33
N ALA A 326 12.15 -11.24 9.49
CA ALA A 326 12.25 -12.67 9.73
C ALA A 326 11.35 -13.48 8.77
N ALA A 327 10.13 -12.98 8.55
CA ALA A 327 9.20 -13.58 7.58
C ALA A 327 9.77 -13.59 6.16
N ILE A 328 10.34 -12.48 5.69
CA ILE A 328 10.95 -12.39 4.37
C ILE A 328 12.18 -13.30 4.26
N ALA A 329 13.05 -13.33 5.28
CA ALA A 329 14.20 -14.23 5.32
C ALA A 329 13.76 -15.70 5.23
N LEU A 330 12.72 -16.09 5.99
CA LEU A 330 12.15 -17.43 5.95
C LEU A 330 11.56 -17.77 4.58
N LEU A 331 10.76 -16.88 3.99
CA LEU A 331 10.14 -17.08 2.68
C LEU A 331 11.17 -17.11 1.53
N ALA A 332 12.28 -16.41 1.68
CA ALA A 332 13.40 -16.47 0.73
C ALA A 332 14.20 -17.77 0.84
N PHE A 333 14.32 -18.32 2.06
CA PHE A 333 15.02 -19.58 2.31
C PHE A 333 14.24 -20.81 1.85
N ILE A 334 12.90 -20.78 2.01
CA ILE A 334 12.05 -21.95 1.66
C ILE A 334 11.94 -22.11 0.15
N HIS A 335 12.30 -23.30 -0.33
CA HIS A 335 12.13 -23.73 -1.71
C HIS A 335 11.13 -24.88 -1.77
N ILE A 336 10.19 -24.81 -2.70
CA ILE A 336 9.22 -25.87 -2.97
C ILE A 336 9.36 -26.28 -4.43
N ASP A 337 9.54 -27.56 -4.69
CA ASP A 337 9.81 -28.12 -6.04
C ASP A 337 10.99 -27.43 -6.74
N GLY A 338 12.05 -27.12 -5.97
CA GLY A 338 13.26 -26.45 -6.46
C GLY A 338 13.08 -24.97 -6.82
N LYS A 339 11.93 -24.37 -6.51
CA LYS A 339 11.62 -22.96 -6.79
C LYS A 339 11.46 -22.18 -5.49
N PRO A 340 12.11 -21.00 -5.37
CA PRO A 340 11.92 -20.14 -4.21
C PRO A 340 10.50 -19.56 -4.19
N ILE A 341 9.95 -19.36 -2.99
CA ILE A 341 8.64 -18.73 -2.83
C ILE A 341 8.70 -17.27 -3.30
N LEU A 342 9.77 -16.52 -2.96
CA LEU A 342 10.01 -15.16 -3.42
C LEU A 342 10.81 -15.11 -4.74
N LYS A 343 10.12 -15.23 -5.86
CA LYS A 343 10.76 -15.30 -7.21
C LYS A 343 11.49 -14.01 -7.60
N ARG A 344 11.10 -12.84 -7.10
CA ARG A 344 11.66 -11.56 -7.52
C ARG A 344 13.04 -11.30 -6.91
N LEU A 345 13.23 -11.61 -5.63
CA LEU A 345 14.55 -11.49 -4.99
C LEU A 345 15.60 -12.37 -5.66
N THR A 346 15.24 -13.60 -6.03
CA THR A 346 16.15 -14.51 -6.74
C THR A 346 16.43 -14.08 -8.17
N ARG A 347 15.50 -13.41 -8.87
CA ARG A 347 15.75 -12.84 -10.20
C ARG A 347 16.69 -11.63 -10.15
N LEU A 348 16.60 -10.79 -9.14
CA LEU A 348 17.52 -9.67 -8.93
C LEU A 348 18.92 -10.17 -8.59
N ALA A 349 19.05 -11.15 -7.70
CA ALA A 349 20.32 -11.80 -7.37
C ALA A 349 20.93 -12.55 -8.58
N GLY A 350 20.12 -13.19 -9.39
CA GLY A 350 20.54 -13.86 -10.63
C GLY A 350 21.06 -12.89 -11.69
N ARG A 351 20.41 -11.71 -11.85
CA ARG A 351 20.90 -10.65 -12.75
C ARG A 351 22.21 -10.04 -12.28
N GLN A 352 22.37 -9.81 -10.97
CA GLN A 352 23.65 -9.35 -10.43
C GLN A 352 24.79 -10.35 -10.62
N ARG A 353 24.54 -11.67 -10.47
CA ARG A 353 25.54 -12.70 -10.76
C ARG A 353 25.94 -12.71 -12.23
N LEU A 354 24.99 -12.53 -13.16
CA LEU A 354 25.27 -12.42 -14.59
C LEU A 354 26.08 -11.17 -14.94
N CYS A 355 25.79 -10.03 -14.30
CA CYS A 355 26.59 -8.80 -14.50
C CYS A 355 28.00 -8.92 -13.95
N LEU A 356 28.18 -9.58 -12.78
CA LEU A 356 29.52 -9.82 -12.20
C LEU A 356 30.33 -10.84 -13.00
N GLN A 357 29.70 -11.87 -13.60
CA GLN A 357 30.37 -12.82 -14.46
C GLN A 357 30.70 -12.25 -15.86
N ALA A 358 29.99 -11.22 -16.30
CA ALA A 358 30.27 -10.54 -17.57
C ALA A 358 31.35 -9.43 -17.43
N SER A 359 31.72 -9.08 -16.20
CA SER A 359 32.74 -8.08 -15.86
C SER A 359 34.09 -8.68 -15.40
N LEU A 360 34.20 -10.02 -15.33
CA LEU A 360 35.42 -10.81 -15.14
C LEU A 360 35.85 -11.49 -16.45
#